data_c9ca275e5f5a3e518e437c4d2507ef55
#
_entry.id   c9ca275e5f5a3e518e437c4d2507ef55
#
_cell.length_a   1.000
_cell.length_b   1.000
_cell.length_c   1.000
_cell.angle_alpha   90.00
_cell.angle_beta   90.00
_cell.angle_gamma   90.00
#
_symmetry.space_group_name_H-M   'P 1'
#
loop_
_entity.id
_entity.type
_entity.pdbx_description
1 polymer ?
#
loop_
_entity_poly.entity_id
_entity_poly.type
_entity_poly.pdbx_seq_one_letter_code
_entity_poly.pdbx_strand_id
1 'polypeptide(L)'
;MAFDTGLRPSEQLALRWEHIDFTHKKILVRSGWVKGEQTELKTSGSVRDMDMLPTVMDTLWALPRDDYVFPNADGGPLDLTNMRVRVWFPTIQRAGLKPRNLYQTRHTFASLMLQAGEDPAWIARMMGHTTTKMLFERYGRFIQYRTRQDGAAYLEASRRAQENRP
;
A
#
# COMPACT_ATOMS: atom_id res chain seq x y z
N MET A 1 -7.07 5.73 -2.71
CA MET A 1 -6.75 4.59 -1.82
C MET A 1 -5.74 3.60 -2.41
N ALA A 2 -5.93 2.99 -3.60
CA ALA A 2 -4.99 1.98 -4.16
C ALA A 2 -3.53 2.47 -4.28
N PHE A 3 -3.34 3.74 -4.63
CA PHE A 3 -2.02 4.38 -4.77
C PHE A 3 -1.37 4.74 -3.42
N ASP A 4 -2.15 4.80 -2.34
CA ASP A 4 -1.69 5.27 -1.03
C ASP A 4 -1.56 4.15 0.01
N THR A 5 -1.93 2.93 -0.36
CA THR A 5 -1.87 1.76 0.53
C THR A 5 -0.92 0.68 0.06
N GLY A 6 -0.68 0.59 -1.25
CA GLY A 6 0.07 -0.51 -1.82
C GLY A 6 -0.59 -1.89 -1.63
N LEU A 7 -1.87 -1.96 -1.30
CA LEU A 7 -2.64 -3.19 -1.22
C LEU A 7 -2.62 -3.93 -2.57
N ARG A 8 -2.63 -5.26 -2.52
CA ARG A 8 -2.93 -6.06 -3.72
C ARG A 8 -4.38 -5.82 -4.11
N PRO A 9 -4.74 -5.81 -5.41
CA PRO A 9 -6.14 -5.65 -5.81
C PRO A 9 -7.09 -6.62 -5.13
N SER A 10 -6.69 -7.88 -4.97
CA SER A 10 -7.49 -8.89 -4.25
C SER A 10 -7.68 -8.59 -2.77
N GLU A 11 -6.68 -8.04 -2.10
CA GLU A 11 -6.75 -7.61 -0.70
C GLU A 11 -7.70 -6.41 -0.55
N GLN A 12 -7.63 -5.46 -1.48
CA GLN A 12 -8.49 -4.28 -1.46
C GLN A 12 -9.97 -4.64 -1.66
N LEU A 13 -10.27 -5.60 -2.54
CA LEU A 13 -11.65 -6.05 -2.79
C LEU A 13 -12.24 -6.88 -1.64
N ALA A 14 -11.39 -7.53 -0.85
CA ALA A 14 -11.79 -8.30 0.33
C ALA A 14 -11.90 -7.44 1.60
N LEU A 15 -11.63 -6.14 1.49
CA LEU A 15 -11.58 -5.27 2.67
C LEU A 15 -12.99 -5.01 3.21
N ARG A 16 -13.18 -5.29 4.51
CA ARG A 16 -14.42 -5.04 5.24
C ARG A 16 -14.25 -3.90 6.22
N TRP A 17 -15.34 -3.29 6.65
CA TRP A 17 -15.30 -2.21 7.62
C TRP A 17 -14.78 -2.65 8.99
N GLU A 18 -15.00 -3.89 9.41
CA GLU A 18 -14.41 -4.48 10.62
C GLU A 18 -12.87 -4.50 10.59
N HIS A 19 -12.27 -4.39 9.41
CA HIS A 19 -10.82 -4.35 9.22
C HIS A 19 -10.24 -2.92 9.25
N ILE A 20 -11.08 -1.90 9.49
CA ILE A 20 -10.66 -0.50 9.51
C ILE A 20 -10.66 0.01 10.95
N ASP A 21 -9.49 0.17 11.51
CA ASP A 21 -9.29 0.74 12.84
C ASP A 21 -8.92 2.22 12.73
N PHE A 22 -9.91 3.09 12.84
CA PHE A 22 -9.71 4.54 12.83
C PHE A 22 -9.01 5.05 14.08
N THR A 23 -9.19 4.38 15.22
CA THR A 23 -8.60 4.78 16.51
C THR A 23 -7.09 4.64 16.47
N HIS A 24 -6.61 3.47 16.02
CA HIS A 24 -5.18 3.18 15.90
C HIS A 24 -4.62 3.52 14.51
N LYS A 25 -5.46 4.04 13.60
CA LYS A 25 -5.11 4.38 12.22
C LYS A 25 -4.50 3.20 11.47
N LYS A 26 -5.16 2.03 11.53
CA LYS A 26 -4.70 0.79 10.92
C LYS A 26 -5.72 0.23 9.94
N ILE A 27 -5.20 -0.46 8.92
CA ILE A 27 -5.97 -1.34 8.03
C ILE A 27 -5.47 -2.76 8.29
N LEU A 28 -6.39 -3.64 8.70
CA LEU A 28 -6.09 -5.03 9.03
C LEU A 28 -6.25 -5.90 7.78
N VAL A 29 -5.15 -6.28 7.15
CA VAL A 29 -5.18 -7.12 5.94
C VAL A 29 -5.24 -8.58 6.38
N ARG A 30 -6.39 -9.23 6.19
CA ARG A 30 -6.68 -10.58 6.70
C ARG A 30 -6.99 -11.59 5.59
N SER A 31 -7.51 -11.13 4.46
CA SER A 31 -7.95 -12.00 3.37
C SER A 31 -7.74 -11.35 1.99
N GLY A 32 -7.95 -12.12 0.95
CA GLY A 32 -8.02 -11.67 -0.42
C GLY A 32 -9.28 -12.20 -1.10
N TRP A 33 -9.70 -11.57 -2.19
CA TRP A 33 -10.82 -12.03 -3.00
C TRP A 33 -10.30 -12.46 -4.38
N VAL A 34 -10.44 -13.74 -4.71
CA VAL A 34 -9.90 -14.33 -5.95
C VAL A 34 -10.92 -15.28 -6.57
N LYS A 35 -11.27 -15.05 -7.83
CA LYS A 35 -12.20 -15.90 -8.60
C LYS A 35 -13.57 -16.13 -7.94
N GLY A 36 -14.09 -15.11 -7.24
CA GLY A 36 -15.40 -15.21 -6.60
C GLY A 36 -15.38 -15.84 -5.20
N GLU A 37 -14.21 -16.11 -4.65
CA GLU A 37 -14.05 -16.72 -3.33
C GLU A 37 -13.12 -15.88 -2.43
N GLN A 38 -13.44 -15.84 -1.16
CA GLN A 38 -12.53 -15.30 -0.16
C GLN A 38 -11.41 -16.31 0.07
N THR A 39 -10.18 -15.83 -0.04
CA THR A 39 -8.99 -16.68 0.14
C THR A 39 -8.22 -16.21 1.37
N GLU A 40 -7.75 -17.17 2.15
CA GLU A 40 -6.77 -16.88 3.19
C GLU A 40 -5.45 -16.43 2.57
N LEU A 41 -4.74 -15.60 3.30
CA LEU A 41 -3.43 -15.12 2.87
C LEU A 41 -2.37 -16.19 3.12
N LYS A 42 -1.75 -16.67 2.04
CA LYS A 42 -0.86 -17.85 2.01
C LYS A 42 0.45 -17.69 2.78
N THR A 43 0.85 -16.50 3.17
CA THR A 43 2.14 -16.24 3.84
C THR A 43 1.95 -15.39 5.08
N SER A 44 2.78 -15.60 6.10
CA SER A 44 2.77 -14.82 7.33
C SER A 44 2.96 -13.30 7.09
N GLY A 45 3.76 -12.93 6.09
CA GLY A 45 3.94 -11.52 5.73
C GLY A 45 2.74 -10.90 5.01
N SER A 46 1.80 -11.71 4.49
CA SER A 46 0.59 -11.19 3.85
C SER A 46 -0.46 -10.77 4.87
N VAL A 47 -0.58 -11.47 6.00
CA VAL A 47 -1.40 -11.05 7.15
C VAL A 47 -0.64 -9.95 7.87
N ARG A 48 -1.20 -8.76 7.90
CA ARG A 48 -0.51 -7.57 8.46
C ARG A 48 -1.47 -6.48 8.88
N ASP A 49 -0.98 -5.61 9.74
CA ASP A 49 -1.62 -4.37 10.13
C ASP A 49 -0.85 -3.22 9.46
N MET A 50 -1.52 -2.55 8.52
CA MET A 50 -0.94 -1.45 7.76
C MET A 50 -1.23 -0.13 8.44
N ASP A 51 -0.29 0.80 8.34
CA ASP A 51 -0.53 2.19 8.72
C ASP A 51 -1.49 2.86 7.73
N MET A 52 -2.45 3.61 8.24
CA MET A 52 -3.42 4.37 7.46
C MET A 52 -2.91 5.78 7.27
N LEU A 53 -2.55 6.14 6.03
CA LEU A 53 -2.16 7.50 5.71
C LEU A 53 -3.36 8.45 5.86
N PRO A 54 -3.15 9.75 6.18
CA PRO A 54 -4.24 10.72 6.34
C PRO A 54 -5.18 10.77 5.14
N THR A 55 -4.64 10.77 3.92
CA THR A 55 -5.44 10.76 2.67
C THR A 55 -6.32 9.52 2.53
N VAL A 56 -5.85 8.37 3.02
CA VAL A 56 -6.63 7.12 3.06
C VAL A 56 -7.73 7.20 4.10
N MET A 57 -7.42 7.74 5.27
CA MET A 57 -8.38 7.94 6.36
C MET A 57 -9.53 8.85 5.92
N ASP A 58 -9.22 10.00 5.30
CA ASP A 58 -10.22 10.94 4.77
C ASP A 58 -11.10 10.29 3.69
N THR A 59 -10.47 9.52 2.79
CA THR A 59 -11.20 8.77 1.76
C THR A 59 -12.17 7.77 2.37
N LEU A 60 -11.72 6.97 3.33
CA LEU A 60 -12.56 5.96 3.99
C LEU A 60 -13.65 6.59 4.83
N TRP A 61 -13.37 7.73 5.49
CA TRP A 61 -14.34 8.42 6.31
C TRP A 61 -15.54 8.91 5.51
N ALA A 62 -15.35 9.28 4.26
CA ALA A 62 -16.39 9.78 3.36
C ALA A 62 -17.23 8.66 2.71
N LEU A 63 -16.86 7.38 2.86
CA LEU A 63 -17.62 6.27 2.27
C LEU A 63 -18.75 5.78 3.17
N PRO A 64 -19.86 5.29 2.60
CA PRO A 64 -20.91 4.59 3.34
C PRO A 64 -20.32 3.36 4.05
N ARG A 65 -20.82 3.07 5.25
CA ARG A 65 -20.38 1.91 6.05
C ARG A 65 -21.43 0.81 5.97
N ASP A 66 -21.02 -0.27 5.29
CA ASP A 66 -21.77 -1.51 5.17
C ASP A 66 -20.84 -2.68 5.56
N ASP A 67 -20.97 -3.86 5.00
CA ASP A 67 -20.07 -4.99 5.25
C ASP A 67 -18.71 -4.78 4.57
N TYR A 68 -18.69 -4.59 3.25
CA TYR A 68 -17.49 -4.34 2.46
C TYR A 68 -17.20 -2.85 2.31
N VAL A 69 -15.91 -2.49 2.32
CA VAL A 69 -15.47 -1.10 2.05
C VAL A 69 -15.77 -0.70 0.60
N PHE A 70 -15.68 -1.65 -0.32
CA PHE A 70 -15.98 -1.48 -1.75
C PHE A 70 -16.99 -2.54 -2.21
N PRO A 71 -18.31 -2.34 -1.91
CA PRO A 71 -19.33 -3.30 -2.28
C PRO A 71 -19.66 -3.23 -3.78
N ASN A 72 -20.20 -4.34 -4.32
CA ASN A 72 -20.94 -4.35 -5.57
C ASN A 72 -22.38 -3.83 -5.35
N ALA A 73 -23.21 -3.85 -6.41
CA ALA A 73 -24.59 -3.36 -6.32
C ALA A 73 -25.48 -4.18 -5.36
N ASP A 74 -25.13 -5.41 -5.09
CA ASP A 74 -25.85 -6.33 -4.20
C ASP A 74 -25.28 -6.32 -2.76
N GLY A 75 -24.36 -5.43 -2.44
CA GLY A 75 -23.70 -5.32 -1.13
C GLY A 75 -22.54 -6.31 -0.93
N GLY A 76 -22.29 -7.23 -1.85
CA GLY A 76 -21.20 -8.19 -1.80
C GLY A 76 -19.87 -7.61 -2.31
N PRO A 77 -18.78 -8.41 -2.33
CA PRO A 77 -17.48 -7.96 -2.80
C PRO A 77 -17.49 -7.69 -4.30
N LEU A 78 -16.68 -6.71 -4.74
CA LEU A 78 -16.48 -6.43 -6.15
C LEU A 78 -15.72 -7.58 -6.83
N ASP A 79 -16.15 -7.94 -8.04
CA ASP A 79 -15.37 -8.84 -8.90
C ASP A 79 -14.21 -8.09 -9.57
N LEU A 80 -13.00 -8.64 -9.44
CA LEU A 80 -11.78 -8.04 -9.97
C LEU A 80 -11.79 -7.90 -11.50
N THR A 81 -12.40 -8.87 -12.21
CA THR A 81 -12.48 -8.86 -13.66
C THR A 81 -13.43 -7.76 -14.13
N ASN A 82 -14.61 -7.68 -13.50
CA ASN A 82 -15.56 -6.61 -13.76
C ASN A 82 -14.98 -5.23 -13.47
N MET A 83 -14.33 -5.06 -12.33
CA MET A 83 -13.67 -3.81 -11.96
C MET A 83 -12.60 -3.42 -12.98
N ARG A 84 -11.80 -4.38 -13.44
CA ARG A 84 -10.75 -4.15 -14.43
C ARG A 84 -11.33 -3.76 -15.80
N VAL A 85 -12.34 -4.50 -16.27
CA VAL A 85 -12.90 -4.32 -17.63
C VAL A 85 -13.84 -3.13 -17.70
N ARG A 86 -14.71 -2.94 -16.69
CA ARG A 86 -15.76 -1.93 -16.74
C ARG A 86 -15.34 -0.57 -16.16
N VAL A 87 -14.35 -0.56 -15.27
CA VAL A 87 -13.93 0.67 -14.59
C VAL A 87 -12.49 1.04 -14.95
N TRP A 88 -11.53 0.16 -14.66
CA TRP A 88 -10.11 0.49 -14.76
C TRP A 88 -9.65 0.79 -16.18
N PHE A 89 -9.83 -0.10 -17.14
CA PHE A 89 -9.39 0.11 -18.51
C PHE A 89 -10.10 1.29 -19.20
N PRO A 90 -11.42 1.48 -19.09
CA PRO A 90 -12.08 2.67 -19.64
C PRO A 90 -11.57 3.97 -19.00
N THR A 91 -11.24 3.96 -17.69
CA THR A 91 -10.70 5.15 -17.01
C THR A 91 -9.31 5.49 -17.53
N ILE A 92 -8.41 4.52 -17.68
CA ILE A 92 -7.07 4.73 -18.23
C ILE A 92 -7.15 5.24 -19.67
N GLN A 93 -8.03 4.66 -20.47
CA GLN A 93 -8.23 5.06 -21.86
C GLN A 93 -8.74 6.49 -21.96
N ARG A 94 -9.74 6.87 -21.14
CA ARG A 94 -10.25 8.27 -21.09
C ARG A 94 -9.18 9.26 -20.63
N ALA A 95 -8.28 8.83 -19.77
CA ALA A 95 -7.15 9.63 -19.31
C ALA A 95 -5.99 9.72 -20.34
N GLY A 96 -6.12 9.10 -21.52
CA GLY A 96 -5.07 9.10 -22.54
C GLY A 96 -3.81 8.32 -22.15
N LEU A 97 -3.89 7.43 -21.15
CA LEU A 97 -2.75 6.69 -20.63
C LEU A 97 -2.59 5.36 -21.34
N LYS A 98 -1.34 4.89 -21.44
CA LYS A 98 -1.05 3.54 -21.95
C LYS A 98 -1.73 2.49 -21.10
N PRO A 99 -2.30 1.42 -21.69
CA PRO A 99 -2.93 0.33 -20.96
C PRO A 99 -1.97 -0.28 -19.93
N ARG A 100 -2.44 -0.39 -18.70
CA ARG A 100 -1.71 -0.98 -17.57
C ARG A 100 -2.67 -1.80 -16.73
N ASN A 101 -2.20 -2.88 -16.11
CA ASN A 101 -3.03 -3.63 -15.19
C ASN A 101 -3.18 -2.90 -13.84
N LEU A 102 -4.23 -3.23 -13.11
CA LEU A 102 -4.55 -2.60 -11.82
C LEU A 102 -3.42 -2.80 -10.77
N TYR A 103 -2.63 -3.85 -10.88
CA TYR A 103 -1.50 -4.11 -9.99
C TYR A 103 -0.42 -3.01 -10.04
N GLN A 104 -0.39 -2.21 -11.12
CA GLN A 104 0.53 -1.07 -11.23
C GLN A 104 0.33 0.01 -10.16
N THR A 105 -0.87 0.11 -9.57
CA THR A 105 -1.11 1.03 -8.44
C THR A 105 -0.19 0.72 -7.26
N ARG A 106 0.01 -0.57 -6.98
CA ARG A 106 0.93 -1.03 -5.95
C ARG A 106 2.40 -0.76 -6.29
N HIS A 107 2.78 -0.90 -7.57
CA HIS A 107 4.12 -0.52 -8.02
C HIS A 107 4.35 1.00 -7.88
N THR A 108 3.33 1.79 -8.20
CA THR A 108 3.36 3.24 -8.03
C THR A 108 3.53 3.63 -6.57
N PHE A 109 2.77 3.01 -5.65
CA PHE A 109 2.95 3.22 -4.21
C PHE A 109 4.41 3.03 -3.80
N ALA A 110 5.00 1.86 -4.11
CA ALA A 110 6.38 1.57 -3.74
C ALA A 110 7.37 2.60 -4.30
N SER A 111 7.20 2.97 -5.58
CA SER A 111 8.10 3.94 -6.22
C SER A 111 7.98 5.33 -5.61
N LEU A 112 6.76 5.81 -5.36
CA LEU A 112 6.53 7.13 -4.78
C LEU A 112 7.06 7.21 -3.34
N MET A 113 6.83 6.18 -2.52
CA MET A 113 7.32 6.14 -1.14
C MET A 113 8.85 6.13 -1.09
N LEU A 114 9.51 5.33 -1.93
CA LEU A 114 10.97 5.34 -2.03
C LEU A 114 11.53 6.67 -2.54
N GLN A 115 10.86 7.31 -3.52
CA GLN A 115 11.26 8.63 -4.00
C GLN A 115 11.08 9.72 -2.95
N ALA A 116 10.06 9.59 -2.09
CA ALA A 116 9.83 10.49 -0.97
C ALA A 116 10.87 10.31 0.16
N GLY A 117 11.61 9.19 0.16
CA GLY A 117 12.62 8.89 1.17
C GLY A 117 12.07 8.14 2.39
N GLU A 118 10.92 7.50 2.26
CA GLU A 118 10.35 6.65 3.30
C GLU A 118 11.22 5.42 3.55
N ASP A 119 11.19 4.90 4.77
CA ASP A 119 11.97 3.75 5.19
C ASP A 119 11.62 2.49 4.37
N PRO A 120 12.59 1.85 3.68
CA PRO A 120 12.33 0.68 2.86
C PRO A 120 11.76 -0.52 3.64
N ALA A 121 12.10 -0.68 4.92
CA ALA A 121 11.57 -1.77 5.74
C ALA A 121 10.10 -1.51 6.07
N TRP A 122 9.74 -0.25 6.34
CA TRP A 122 8.35 0.16 6.52
C TRP A 122 7.54 -0.07 5.24
N ILE A 123 8.05 0.35 4.06
CA ILE A 123 7.38 0.12 2.77
C ILE A 123 7.18 -1.38 2.51
N ALA A 124 8.20 -2.21 2.75
CA ALA A 124 8.11 -3.66 2.59
C ALA A 124 7.01 -4.25 3.49
N ARG A 125 6.94 -3.81 4.76
CA ARG A 125 5.89 -4.22 5.70
C ARG A 125 4.51 -3.80 5.22
N MET A 126 4.32 -2.56 4.80
CA MET A 126 3.08 -2.05 4.21
C MET A 126 2.62 -2.90 3.03
N MET A 127 3.54 -3.27 2.17
CA MET A 127 3.27 -4.12 1.01
C MET A 127 3.09 -5.61 1.36
N GLY A 128 3.43 -6.07 2.55
CA GLY A 128 3.40 -7.48 2.91
C GLY A 128 4.46 -8.29 2.17
N HIS A 129 5.65 -7.72 2.05
CA HIS A 129 6.86 -8.44 1.66
C HIS A 129 7.53 -9.02 2.90
N THR A 130 7.96 -10.27 2.82
CA THR A 130 8.66 -10.93 3.93
C THR A 130 10.08 -10.39 4.13
N THR A 131 10.66 -9.80 3.10
CA THR A 131 12.00 -9.20 3.14
C THR A 131 12.05 -7.92 2.30
N THR A 132 12.98 -7.04 2.63
CA THR A 132 13.26 -5.84 1.82
C THR A 132 13.96 -6.15 0.49
N LYS A 133 14.53 -7.35 0.33
CA LYS A 133 15.24 -7.77 -0.88
C LYS A 133 14.39 -7.56 -2.13
N MET A 134 13.13 -8.02 -2.10
CA MET A 134 12.20 -7.89 -3.23
C MET A 134 11.89 -6.42 -3.56
N LEU A 135 11.88 -5.54 -2.54
CA LEU A 135 11.70 -4.11 -2.73
C LEU A 135 12.92 -3.51 -3.45
N PHE A 136 14.14 -3.80 -3.00
CA PHE A 136 15.36 -3.28 -3.59
C PHE A 136 15.59 -3.80 -5.01
N GLU A 137 15.41 -5.09 -5.26
CA GLU A 137 15.56 -5.68 -6.60
C GLU A 137 14.61 -5.05 -7.63
N ARG A 138 13.38 -4.74 -7.23
CA ARG A 138 12.36 -4.24 -8.15
C ARG A 138 12.31 -2.73 -8.24
N TYR A 139 12.58 -2.02 -7.14
CA TYR A 139 12.38 -0.58 -7.03
C TYR A 139 13.64 0.20 -6.63
N GLY A 140 14.77 -0.44 -6.43
CA GLY A 140 16.01 0.21 -5.98
C GLY A 140 16.43 1.40 -6.84
N ARG A 141 16.13 1.38 -8.15
CA ARG A 141 16.38 2.50 -9.07
C ARG A 141 15.60 3.78 -8.73
N PHE A 142 14.55 3.70 -7.92
CA PHE A 142 13.75 4.84 -7.48
C PHE A 142 14.22 5.42 -6.15
N ILE A 143 15.18 4.78 -5.49
CA ILE A 143 15.85 5.32 -4.32
C ILE A 143 16.71 6.47 -4.83
N GLN A 144 16.17 7.68 -4.76
CA GLN A 144 16.95 8.86 -5.09
C GLN A 144 18.06 9.04 -4.04
N TYR A 145 19.18 9.61 -4.48
CA TYR A 145 20.41 9.91 -3.73
C TYR A 145 20.23 10.78 -2.45
N ARG A 146 19.10 10.69 -1.77
CA ARG A 146 18.86 11.30 -0.47
C ARG A 146 19.55 10.56 0.67
N THR A 147 19.97 9.33 0.45
CA THR A 147 20.90 8.61 1.32
C THR A 147 22.29 9.11 1.02
N ARG A 148 22.84 9.90 1.93
CA ARG A 148 24.24 10.27 1.90
C ARG A 148 25.10 9.00 1.89
N GLN A 149 26.01 8.90 0.93
CA GLN A 149 26.94 7.77 0.78
C GLN A 149 28.36 8.12 1.24
N ASP A 150 28.51 9.22 1.99
CA ASP A 150 29.76 9.83 2.41
C ASP A 150 30.05 9.70 3.91
N GLY A 151 29.19 9.03 4.67
CA GLY A 151 29.30 8.90 6.12
C GLY A 151 29.01 10.18 6.92
N ALA A 152 28.66 11.29 6.27
CA ALA A 152 28.41 12.56 6.94
C ALA A 152 27.27 12.50 7.96
N ALA A 153 26.23 11.72 7.69
CA ALA A 153 25.13 11.52 8.65
C ALA A 153 25.61 10.86 9.95
N TYR A 154 26.52 9.89 9.87
CA TYR A 154 27.13 9.28 11.05
C TYR A 154 27.96 10.29 11.84
N LEU A 155 28.78 11.09 11.17
CA LEU A 155 29.61 12.10 11.80
C LEU A 155 28.77 13.19 12.50
N GLU A 156 27.67 13.63 11.87
CA GLU A 156 26.73 14.58 12.48
C GLU A 156 26.04 13.98 13.72
N ALA A 157 25.58 12.73 13.64
CA ALA A 157 24.98 12.04 14.79
C ALA A 157 25.98 11.87 15.94
N SER A 158 27.23 11.52 15.63
CA SER A 158 28.31 11.37 16.62
C SER A 158 28.65 12.69 17.32
N ARG A 159 28.70 13.81 16.60
CA ARG A 159 28.91 15.14 17.20
C ARG A 159 27.77 15.50 18.15
N ARG A 160 26.50 15.36 17.72
CA ARG A 160 25.34 15.65 18.59
C ARG A 160 25.35 14.80 19.86
N ALA A 161 25.75 13.54 19.76
CA ALA A 161 25.86 12.66 20.93
C ALA A 161 26.97 13.08 21.90
N GLN A 162 28.05 13.71 21.41
CA GLN A 162 29.14 14.26 22.24
C GLN A 162 28.73 15.58 22.91
N GLU A 163 28.02 16.47 22.18
CA GLU A 163 27.51 17.74 22.70
C GLU A 163 26.44 17.57 23.79
N ASN A 164 25.69 16.48 23.78
CA ASN A 164 24.62 16.16 24.73
C ASN A 164 25.08 15.25 25.90
N ARG A 165 26.38 15.05 26.08
CA ARG A 165 26.91 14.39 27.28
C ARG A 165 26.94 15.38 28.43
N PRO A 166 26.31 15.02 29.60
CA PRO A 166 26.31 15.88 30.80
C PRO A 166 27.69 16.09 31.36
#